data_0c37f27a3e703036d5af9e890f5c05e0
#
_entry.id   0c37f27a3e703036d5af9e890f5c05e0
#
_cell.length_a   1.000
_cell.length_b   1.000
_cell.length_c   1.000
_cell.angle_alpha   90.00
_cell.angle_beta   90.00
_cell.angle_gamma   90.00
#
_symmetry.space_group_name_H-M   'P 1'
#
loop_
_entity.id
_entity.type
_entity.pdbx_description
1 polymer ?
#
loop_
_entity_poly.entity_id
_entity_poly.type
_entity_poly.pdbx_seq_one_letter_code
_entity_poly.pdbx_strand_id
1 'polypeptide(L)' 'MKQSYTVPVRLSEDLLRKLIYVSEAEGRTPQAQFTLMLRNTIQYYERAKSKIPASELAKIDVTPYVDQPTDKEE' A
#
# COMPACT_ATOMS: atom_id res chain seq x y z
N MET A 1 -4.46 -18.41 -8.60
CA MET A 1 -4.75 -17.47 -7.52
C MET A 1 -3.70 -16.41 -7.43
N LYS A 2 -4.13 -15.22 -7.13
CA LYS A 2 -3.19 -14.12 -7.00
C LYS A 2 -2.52 -14.15 -5.65
N GLN A 3 -1.24 -13.88 -5.66
CA GLN A 3 -0.48 -13.72 -4.44
C GLN A 3 -0.81 -12.38 -3.80
N SER A 4 -0.98 -12.37 -2.48
CA SER A 4 -1.19 -11.14 -1.74
C SER A 4 0.07 -10.77 -0.98
N TYR A 5 0.23 -9.48 -0.73
CA TYR A 5 1.40 -8.97 -0.04
C TYR A 5 1.00 -8.01 1.05
N THR A 6 1.73 -8.03 2.14
CA THR A 6 1.44 -7.17 3.28
C THR A 6 2.71 -6.47 3.74
N VAL A 7 2.60 -5.17 3.94
CA VAL A 7 3.64 -4.38 4.58
C VAL A 7 3.08 -3.90 5.91
N PRO A 8 3.60 -4.39 7.04
CA PRO A 8 3.10 -3.91 8.33
C PRO A 8 3.52 -2.47 8.56
N VAL A 9 2.54 -1.63 8.84
CA VAL A 9 2.77 -0.20 9.02
C VAL A 9 2.28 0.21 10.39
N ARG A 10 3.13 0.92 11.11
CA ARG A 10 2.80 1.41 12.44
C ARG A 10 2.44 2.89 12.34
N LEU A 11 1.26 3.25 12.82
CA LEU A 11 0.79 4.63 12.76
C LEU A 11 0.63 5.19 14.15
N SER A 12 0.94 6.48 14.33
CA SER A 12 0.60 7.16 15.56
C SER A 12 -0.92 7.32 15.63
N GLU A 13 -1.42 7.54 16.83
CA GLU A 13 -2.86 7.72 16.98
C GLU A 13 -3.33 8.94 16.19
N ASP A 14 -2.56 10.01 16.22
CA ASP A 14 -2.95 11.22 15.51
C ASP A 14 -3.03 10.99 14.00
N LEU A 15 -2.04 10.31 13.46
CA LEU A 15 -2.03 10.02 12.03
C LEU A 15 -3.18 9.10 11.65
N LEU A 16 -3.46 8.11 12.49
CA LEU A 16 -4.58 7.21 12.23
C LEU A 16 -5.90 7.96 12.25
N ARG A 17 -6.08 8.86 13.22
CA ARG A 17 -7.31 9.65 13.30
C ARG A 17 -7.50 10.49 12.05
N LYS A 18 -6.43 11.09 11.57
CA LYS A 18 -6.50 11.89 10.35
C LYS A 18 -6.84 11.04 9.14
N LEU A 19 -6.28 9.85 9.08
CA LEU A 19 -6.60 8.94 7.98
C LEU A 19 -8.08 8.59 7.99
N ILE A 20 -8.61 8.28 9.17
CA ILE A 20 -10.02 7.94 9.29
C ILE A 20 -10.89 9.13 8.91
N TYR A 21 -10.53 10.32 9.38
CA TYR A 21 -11.28 11.51 9.05
C TYR A 21 -11.36 11.74 7.53
N VAL A 22 -10.22 11.67 6.88
CA VAL A 22 -10.17 11.89 5.43
C VAL A 22 -10.95 10.81 4.70
N SER A 23 -10.84 9.56 5.17
CA SER A 23 -11.56 8.46 4.56
C SER A 23 -13.06 8.69 4.58
N GLU A 24 -13.56 9.08 5.74
CA GLU A 24 -14.99 9.31 5.88
C GLU A 24 -15.46 10.51 5.05
N ALA A 25 -14.63 11.55 5.00
CA ALA A 25 -14.97 12.72 4.20
C ALA A 25 -15.08 12.38 2.72
N GLU A 26 -14.32 11.39 2.26
CA GLU A 26 -14.33 11.00 0.86
C GLU A 26 -15.14 9.76 0.59
N GLY A 27 -15.83 9.24 1.59
CA GLY A 27 -16.70 8.09 1.41
C GLY A 27 -15.97 6.78 1.13
N ARG A 28 -14.79 6.62 1.72
CA ARG A 28 -13.98 5.42 1.54
C ARG A 28 -13.67 4.78 2.89
N THR A 29 -13.31 3.51 2.85
CA THR A 29 -12.73 2.88 4.05
C THR A 29 -11.31 3.40 4.24
N PRO A 30 -10.79 3.36 5.47
CA PRO A 30 -9.39 3.78 5.68
C PRO A 30 -8.41 2.98 4.85
N GLN A 31 -8.66 1.71 4.64
CA GLN A 31 -7.77 0.87 3.84
C GLN A 31 -7.77 1.31 2.38
N ALA A 32 -8.94 1.57 1.83
CA ALA A 32 -9.04 2.02 0.44
C ALA A 32 -8.41 3.40 0.27
N GLN A 33 -8.61 4.27 1.26
CA GLN A 33 -8.02 5.60 1.23
C GLN A 33 -6.50 5.52 1.26
N PHE A 34 -5.96 4.66 2.13
CA PHE A 34 -4.52 4.47 2.22
C PHE A 34 -3.94 4.00 0.88
N THR A 35 -4.59 3.03 0.27
CA THR A 35 -4.13 2.50 -1.02
C THR A 35 -4.15 3.58 -2.09
N LEU A 36 -5.18 4.40 -2.11
CA LEU A 36 -5.26 5.49 -3.07
C LEU A 36 -4.15 6.51 -2.86
N MET A 37 -3.90 6.87 -1.60
CA MET A 37 -2.84 7.81 -1.28
C MET A 37 -1.47 7.27 -1.68
N LEU A 38 -1.25 5.98 -1.45
CA LEU A 38 0.00 5.35 -1.83
C LEU A 38 0.20 5.40 -3.35
N ARG A 39 -0.85 5.07 -4.08
CA ARG A 39 -0.78 5.10 -5.54
C ARG A 39 -0.47 6.51 -6.04
N ASN A 40 -1.14 7.50 -5.48
CA ASN A 40 -0.93 8.88 -5.89
C ASN A 40 0.49 9.34 -5.60
N THR A 41 1.02 8.96 -4.45
CA THR A 41 2.39 9.33 -4.07
C THR A 41 3.40 8.72 -5.02
N ILE A 42 3.20 7.47 -5.40
CA ILE A 42 4.12 6.81 -6.33
C ILE A 42 4.04 7.45 -7.71
N GLN A 43 2.83 7.77 -8.17
CA GLN A 43 2.68 8.45 -9.44
C GLN A 43 3.36 9.81 -9.45
N TYR A 44 3.27 10.52 -8.32
CA TYR A 44 3.95 11.80 -8.20
C TYR A 44 5.47 11.62 -8.28
N TYR A 45 5.98 10.60 -7.61
CA TYR A 45 7.41 10.32 -7.67
C TYR A 45 7.86 10.08 -9.11
N GLU A 46 7.09 9.29 -9.85
CA GLU A 46 7.46 8.96 -11.22
C GLU A 46 7.43 10.18 -12.14
N ARG A 47 6.53 11.12 -11.88
CA ARG A 47 6.49 12.35 -12.67
C ARG A 47 7.60 13.31 -12.30
N ALA A 48 7.91 13.38 -10.99
CA ALA A 48 8.91 14.34 -10.52
C ALA A 48 10.34 13.88 -10.80
N LYS A 49 10.56 12.59 -10.76
CA LYS A 49 11.90 12.02 -10.93
C LYS A 49 12.04 11.36 -12.29
N SER A 50 11.49 10.18 -12.40
CA SER A 50 11.47 9.44 -13.65
C SER A 50 10.62 8.21 -13.44
N LYS A 51 10.10 7.70 -14.56
CA LYS A 51 9.35 6.47 -14.52
C LYS A 51 10.24 5.33 -14.04
N ILE A 52 9.70 4.49 -13.17
CA ILE A 52 10.47 3.38 -12.64
C ILE A 52 10.58 2.28 -13.69
N PRO A 53 11.80 1.91 -14.12
CA PRO A 53 11.95 0.90 -15.15
C PRO A 53 11.49 -0.47 -14.68
N ALA A 54 10.85 -1.21 -15.58
CA ALA A 54 10.41 -2.56 -15.26
C ALA A 54 11.58 -3.45 -14.88
N SER A 55 12.75 -3.23 -15.48
CA SER A 55 13.92 -4.03 -15.16
C SER A 55 14.37 -3.84 -13.72
N GLU A 56 14.21 -2.62 -13.18
CA GLU A 56 14.56 -2.38 -11.79
C GLU A 56 13.52 -2.98 -10.84
N LEU A 57 12.24 -2.90 -11.22
CA LEU A 57 11.19 -3.50 -10.42
C LEU A 57 11.36 -5.02 -10.32
N ALA A 58 11.80 -5.64 -11.40
CA ALA A 58 11.99 -7.09 -11.42
C ALA A 58 13.08 -7.55 -10.46
N LYS A 59 14.01 -6.66 -10.09
CA LYS A 59 15.09 -7.01 -9.18
C LYS A 59 14.67 -6.98 -7.71
N ILE A 60 13.53 -6.39 -7.43
CA ILE A 60 13.10 -6.23 -6.04
C ILE A 60 12.50 -7.52 -5.53
N ASP A 61 12.99 -7.98 -4.40
CA ASP A 61 12.50 -9.20 -3.76
C ASP A 61 11.30 -8.88 -2.88
N VAL A 62 10.14 -9.38 -3.26
CA VAL A 62 8.91 -9.15 -2.49
C VAL A 62 8.59 -10.35 -1.59
N THR A 63 9.42 -11.37 -1.60
CA THR A 63 9.19 -12.58 -0.81
C THR A 63 8.95 -12.30 0.67
N PRO A 64 9.71 -11.39 1.32
CA PRO A 64 9.47 -11.12 2.74
C PRO A 64 8.08 -10.58 3.03
N TYR A 65 7.36 -10.10 2.03
CA TYR A 65 6.05 -9.48 2.21
C TYR A 65 4.90 -10.35 1.75
N VAL A 66 5.20 -11.57 1.29
CA VAL A 66 4.15 -12.48 0.83
C VAL A 66 3.28 -12.90 2.01
N ASP A 67 1.97 -12.81 1.83
CA ASP A 67 1.04 -13.26 2.85
C ASP A 67 1.11 -14.77 2.97
N GLN A 68 1.20 -15.25 4.21
CA GLN A 68 1.16 -16.68 4.46
C GLN A 68 -0.25 -17.17 4.15
N PRO A 69 -0.40 -18.29 3.43
CA PRO A 69 -1.72 -18.87 3.27
C PRO A 69 -2.14 -19.37 4.64
N THR A 70 -3.16 -18.79 5.12
CA THR A 70 -3.68 -19.25 6.42
C THR A 70 -4.43 -20.50 6.20
N ASP A 71 -4.25 -21.21 6.37
CA ASP A 71 -4.92 -22.11 6.10
C ASP A 71 -5.84 -22.51 6.84
N LYS A 72 -5.61 -21.87 6.58
CA LYS A 72 -6.23 -21.91 6.94
C LYS A 72 -7.02 -21.99 6.80
N GLU A 73 -7.03 -21.84 6.63
CA GLU A 73 -7.59 -21.93 6.66
C GLU A 73 -7.89 -22.47 6.37
N GLU A 74 -7.70 -22.82 6.34
CA GLU A 74 -7.83 -23.59 6.18
C GLU A 74 -8.26 -23.99 6.25
#